data_54f2dc1bb072aeca73427ffa1d9e12a5
#
_entry.id   54f2dc1bb072aeca73427ffa1d9e12a5
#
_cell.length_a   1.000
_cell.length_b   1.000
_cell.length_c   1.000
_cell.angle_alpha   90.00
_cell.angle_beta   90.00
_cell.angle_gamma   90.00
#
_symmetry.space_group_name_H-M   'P 1'
#
loop_
_entity.id
_entity.type
_entity.pdbx_description
1 polymer ?
#
loop_
_entity_poly.entity_id
_entity_poly.type
_entity_poly.pdbx_seq_one_letter_code
_entity_poly.pdbx_strand_id
1 'polypeptide(L)'
;MKRKNQFGKMVRSYREGLSLTQRALAQQLGVHASHIAAIERGHRMPSLKLVGRMADTLGFDRQNLLILAHPELKELIAAAKSEEKRMTSPSWQRFIENRELLNRYNVTDRELRVLEHLSLLGTVDSAKEFLAILTLIRDIPSNK
;
A
#
# COMPACT_ATOMS: atom_id res chain seq x y z
N MET A 1 19.53 13.68 -13.41
CA MET A 1 19.49 12.74 -14.55
C MET A 1 19.56 11.26 -14.17
N LYS A 2 20.43 10.82 -13.27
CA LYS A 2 20.57 9.39 -12.89
C LYS A 2 19.26 8.73 -12.37
N ARG A 3 18.43 9.43 -11.61
CA ARG A 3 17.20 8.89 -10.98
C ARG A 3 16.08 8.57 -11.98
N LYS A 4 15.81 9.47 -12.94
CA LYS A 4 14.81 9.23 -14.00
C LYS A 4 15.13 7.99 -14.80
N ASN A 5 16.42 7.77 -15.04
CA ASN A 5 16.91 6.61 -15.76
C ASN A 5 16.75 5.31 -14.93
N GLN A 6 16.92 5.39 -13.60
CA GLN A 6 16.75 4.24 -12.71
C GLN A 6 15.29 3.82 -12.61
N PHE A 7 14.38 4.76 -12.45
CA PHE A 7 12.93 4.50 -12.45
C PHE A 7 12.48 3.87 -13.77
N GLY A 8 12.89 4.45 -14.90
CA GLY A 8 12.52 3.94 -16.22
C GLY A 8 13.04 2.53 -16.49
N LYS A 9 14.29 2.23 -16.10
CA LYS A 9 14.87 0.87 -16.23
C LYS A 9 14.10 -0.15 -15.39
N MET A 10 13.68 0.23 -14.19
CA MET A 10 12.92 -0.65 -13.32
C MET A 10 11.53 -0.94 -13.92
N VAL A 11 10.81 0.09 -14.35
CA VAL A 11 9.50 -0.08 -15.03
C VAL A 11 9.63 -1.02 -16.23
N ARG A 12 10.67 -0.82 -17.06
CA ARG A 12 10.95 -1.68 -18.20
C ARG A 12 11.20 -3.13 -17.78
N SER A 13 12.05 -3.36 -16.78
CA SER A 13 12.38 -4.72 -16.30
C SER A 13 11.13 -5.47 -15.82
N TYR A 14 10.26 -4.82 -15.06
CA TYR A 14 9.02 -5.44 -14.59
C TYR A 14 8.02 -5.67 -15.71
N ARG A 15 7.87 -4.72 -16.64
CA ARG A 15 7.02 -4.91 -17.82
C ARG A 15 7.48 -6.13 -18.64
N GLU A 16 8.78 -6.24 -18.89
CA GLU A 16 9.38 -7.37 -19.63
C GLU A 16 9.22 -8.68 -18.85
N GLY A 17 9.37 -8.65 -17.52
CA GLY A 17 9.11 -9.81 -16.67
C GLY A 17 7.67 -10.32 -16.74
N LEU A 18 6.70 -9.42 -16.99
CA LEU A 18 5.30 -9.76 -17.24
C LEU A 18 5.01 -10.07 -18.72
N SER A 19 6.03 -10.13 -19.56
CA SER A 19 5.91 -10.35 -21.02
C SER A 19 5.01 -9.33 -21.73
N LEU A 20 4.91 -8.11 -21.18
CA LEU A 20 4.14 -7.02 -21.76
C LEU A 20 4.96 -6.21 -22.75
N THR A 21 4.37 -5.85 -23.89
CA THR A 21 4.93 -4.84 -24.78
C THR A 21 4.68 -3.43 -24.22
N GLN A 22 5.45 -2.42 -24.64
CA GLN A 22 5.17 -1.02 -24.29
C GLN A 22 3.75 -0.61 -24.69
N ARG A 23 3.26 -1.12 -25.83
CA ARG A 23 1.90 -0.86 -26.32
C ARG A 23 0.83 -1.49 -25.43
N ALA A 24 1.05 -2.74 -25.00
CA ALA A 24 0.13 -3.43 -24.08
C ALA A 24 0.05 -2.75 -22.72
N LEU A 25 1.21 -2.38 -22.14
CA LEU A 25 1.24 -1.63 -20.89
C LEU A 25 0.55 -0.26 -21.04
N ALA A 26 0.82 0.45 -22.13
CA ALA A 26 0.19 1.75 -22.41
C ALA A 26 -1.33 1.64 -22.51
N GLN A 27 -1.84 0.60 -23.16
CA GLN A 27 -3.27 0.32 -23.26
C GLN A 27 -3.90 0.07 -21.89
N GLN A 28 -3.29 -0.75 -21.04
CA GLN A 28 -3.77 -1.01 -19.68
C GLN A 28 -3.78 0.25 -18.81
N LEU A 29 -2.79 1.12 -19.02
CA LEU A 29 -2.66 2.39 -18.30
C LEU A 29 -3.45 3.55 -18.93
N GLY A 30 -4.13 3.35 -20.06
CA GLY A 30 -4.87 4.40 -20.78
C GLY A 30 -3.99 5.58 -21.21
N VAL A 31 -2.76 5.29 -21.69
CA VAL A 31 -1.80 6.29 -22.20
C VAL A 31 -1.24 5.86 -23.57
N HIS A 32 -0.51 6.74 -24.25
CA HIS A 32 0.16 6.40 -25.50
C HIS A 32 1.43 5.59 -25.27
N ALA A 33 1.75 4.66 -26.18
CA ALA A 33 2.98 3.85 -26.12
C ALA A 33 4.25 4.71 -26.12
N SER A 34 4.25 5.84 -26.83
CA SER A 34 5.35 6.81 -26.81
C SER A 34 5.60 7.42 -25.43
N HIS A 35 4.56 7.55 -24.60
CA HIS A 35 4.68 8.01 -23.22
C HIS A 35 5.41 6.98 -22.36
N ILE A 36 5.06 5.69 -22.49
CA ILE A 36 5.75 4.60 -21.80
C ILE A 36 7.22 4.54 -22.24
N ALA A 37 7.47 4.61 -23.56
CA ALA A 37 8.83 4.63 -24.10
C ALA A 37 9.66 5.82 -23.56
N ALA A 38 9.08 7.00 -23.41
CA ALA A 38 9.75 8.16 -22.85
C ALA A 38 10.07 7.98 -21.34
N ILE A 39 9.17 7.35 -20.59
CA ILE A 39 9.38 7.02 -19.16
C ILE A 39 10.51 5.99 -19.03
N GLU A 40 10.47 4.89 -19.78
CA GLU A 40 11.48 3.83 -19.72
C GLU A 40 12.88 4.31 -20.11
N ARG A 41 12.98 5.30 -21.02
CA ARG A 41 14.25 5.94 -21.38
C ARG A 41 14.70 7.02 -20.39
N GLY A 42 13.89 7.33 -19.39
CA GLY A 42 14.19 8.36 -18.41
C GLY A 42 14.05 9.79 -18.95
N HIS A 43 13.41 9.98 -20.10
CA HIS A 43 13.16 11.30 -20.66
C HIS A 43 12.00 12.03 -19.98
N ARG A 44 11.07 11.27 -19.39
CA ARG A 44 9.88 11.81 -18.74
C ARG A 44 9.61 11.08 -17.43
N MET A 45 9.18 11.85 -16.41
CA MET A 45 8.62 11.27 -15.18
C MET A 45 7.10 11.17 -15.32
N PRO A 46 6.50 10.07 -14.85
CA PRO A 46 5.05 9.95 -14.84
C PRO A 46 4.43 10.84 -13.74
N SER A 47 3.17 11.23 -13.93
CA SER A 47 2.39 11.90 -12.89
C SER A 47 2.10 10.94 -11.72
N LEU A 48 1.82 11.48 -10.53
CA LEU A 48 1.46 10.68 -9.33
C LEU A 48 0.33 9.68 -9.60
N LYS A 49 -0.70 10.13 -10.33
CA LYS A 49 -1.83 9.29 -10.73
C LYS A 49 -1.39 8.13 -11.64
N LEU A 50 -0.46 8.38 -12.56
CA LEU A 50 0.06 7.36 -13.45
C LEU A 50 0.96 6.38 -12.71
N VAL A 51 1.80 6.86 -11.77
CA VAL A 51 2.63 5.99 -10.90
C VAL A 51 1.75 5.03 -10.10
N GLY A 52 0.64 5.52 -9.53
CA GLY A 52 -0.31 4.66 -8.81
C GLY A 52 -0.87 3.54 -9.69
N ARG A 53 -1.33 3.87 -10.91
CA ARG A 53 -1.83 2.85 -11.86
C ARG A 53 -0.72 1.89 -12.31
N MET A 54 0.50 2.38 -12.51
CA MET A 54 1.66 1.53 -12.84
C MET A 54 1.97 0.55 -11.71
N ALA A 55 1.89 0.99 -10.46
CA ALA A 55 2.07 0.11 -9.30
C ALA A 55 1.07 -1.05 -9.31
N ASP A 56 -0.21 -0.73 -9.49
CA ASP A 56 -1.28 -1.74 -9.52
C ASP A 56 -1.12 -2.73 -10.69
N THR A 57 -0.78 -2.21 -11.88
CA THR A 57 -0.64 -3.03 -13.11
C THR A 57 0.60 -3.91 -13.09
N LEU A 58 1.70 -3.44 -12.53
CA LEU A 58 2.99 -4.13 -12.51
C LEU A 58 3.24 -4.91 -11.21
N GLY A 59 2.32 -4.83 -10.24
CA GLY A 59 2.44 -5.54 -8.96
C GLY A 59 3.46 -4.91 -8.00
N PHE A 60 3.67 -3.60 -8.09
CA PHE A 60 4.52 -2.87 -7.15
C PHE A 60 3.78 -2.44 -5.89
N ASP A 61 4.52 -2.33 -4.79
CA ASP A 61 4.07 -1.52 -3.66
C ASP A 61 3.93 -0.06 -4.08
N ARG A 62 2.72 0.47 -3.93
CA ARG A 62 2.35 1.81 -4.41
C ARG A 62 3.20 2.90 -3.76
N GLN A 63 3.48 2.80 -2.45
CA GLN A 63 4.26 3.80 -1.73
C GLN A 63 5.72 3.80 -2.16
N ASN A 64 6.32 2.61 -2.29
CA ASN A 64 7.71 2.47 -2.73
C ASN A 64 7.89 3.00 -4.14
N LEU A 65 6.95 2.72 -5.04
CA LEU A 65 7.01 3.22 -6.41
C LEU A 65 6.84 4.75 -6.47
N LEU A 66 5.94 5.31 -5.64
CA LEU A 66 5.74 6.75 -5.51
C LEU A 66 7.01 7.46 -5.01
N ILE A 67 7.64 6.95 -3.96
CA ILE A 67 8.88 7.53 -3.41
C ILE A 67 10.02 7.44 -4.42
N LEU A 68 10.08 6.36 -5.20
CA LEU A 68 11.11 6.20 -6.23
C LEU A 68 10.93 7.20 -7.39
N ALA A 69 9.68 7.40 -7.82
CA ALA A 69 9.34 8.38 -8.85
C ALA A 69 9.47 9.83 -8.36
N HIS A 70 9.06 10.07 -7.12
CA HIS A 70 8.93 11.39 -6.51
C HIS A 70 9.53 11.37 -5.09
N PRO A 71 10.88 11.39 -4.96
CA PRO A 71 11.56 11.33 -3.65
C PRO A 71 11.20 12.46 -2.70
N GLU A 72 10.78 13.61 -3.24
CA GLU A 72 10.28 14.75 -2.48
C GLU A 72 9.06 14.43 -1.60
N LEU A 73 8.32 13.38 -1.95
CA LEU A 73 7.16 12.93 -1.18
C LEU A 73 7.53 12.07 0.03
N LYS A 74 8.80 11.65 0.14
CA LYS A 74 9.23 10.74 1.22
C LYS A 74 8.93 11.29 2.60
N GLU A 75 9.23 12.54 2.84
CA GLU A 75 9.00 13.21 4.13
C GLU A 75 7.51 13.42 4.40
N LEU A 76 6.74 13.77 3.35
CA LEU A 76 5.29 13.93 3.44
C LEU A 76 4.60 12.61 3.78
N ILE A 77 5.00 11.52 3.13
CA ILE A 77 4.47 10.16 3.39
C ILE A 77 4.88 9.69 4.80
N ALA A 78 6.11 9.98 5.23
CA ALA A 78 6.57 9.67 6.58
C ALA A 78 5.81 10.47 7.65
N ALA A 79 5.55 11.76 7.40
CA ALA A 79 4.75 12.61 8.27
C ALA A 79 3.30 12.11 8.37
N ALA A 80 2.67 11.78 7.24
CA ALA A 80 1.30 11.24 7.22
C ALA A 80 1.22 9.93 8.02
N LYS A 81 2.17 9.00 7.85
CA LYS A 81 2.25 7.77 8.65
C LYS A 81 2.45 8.03 10.14
N SER A 82 3.22 9.05 10.50
CA SER A 82 3.43 9.41 11.91
C SER A 82 2.20 10.02 12.55
N GLU A 83 1.40 10.78 11.80
CA GLU A 83 0.11 11.30 12.25
C GLU A 83 -0.93 10.18 12.38
N GLU A 84 -1.02 9.29 11.41
CA GLU A 84 -1.87 8.10 11.47
C GLU A 84 -1.51 7.24 12.70
N LYS A 85 -0.22 7.05 12.97
CA LYS A 85 0.26 6.36 14.17
C LYS A 85 -0.08 7.12 15.47
N ARG A 86 -0.16 8.45 15.46
CA ARG A 86 -0.60 9.26 16.62
C ARG A 86 -2.09 9.20 16.86
N MET A 87 -2.88 8.99 15.80
CA MET A 87 -4.34 8.88 15.88
C MET A 87 -4.78 7.51 16.41
N THR A 88 -3.96 6.47 16.25
CA THR A 88 -4.25 5.15 16.80
C THR A 88 -3.88 5.07 18.28
N SER A 89 -4.71 4.39 19.08
CA SER A 89 -4.44 4.22 20.51
C SER A 89 -3.15 3.43 20.77
N PRO A 90 -2.39 3.76 21.85
CA PRO A 90 -1.21 2.96 22.22
C PRO A 90 -1.51 1.48 22.43
N SER A 91 -2.72 1.15 22.85
CA SER A 91 -3.21 -0.20 23.03
C SER A 91 -3.36 -0.94 21.72
N TRP A 92 -3.84 -0.26 20.69
CA TRP A 92 -3.92 -0.80 19.34
C TRP A 92 -2.53 -1.12 18.77
N GLN A 93 -1.59 -0.19 18.93
CA GLN A 93 -0.22 -0.40 18.45
C GLN A 93 0.43 -1.63 19.08
N ARG A 94 0.31 -1.77 20.40
CA ARG A 94 0.81 -2.96 21.13
C ARG A 94 0.12 -4.24 20.68
N PHE A 95 -1.17 -4.18 20.36
CA PHE A 95 -1.94 -5.33 19.87
C PHE A 95 -1.45 -5.80 18.51
N ILE A 96 -1.29 -4.89 17.52
CA ILE A 96 -0.84 -5.26 16.16
C ILE A 96 0.64 -5.63 16.09
N GLU A 97 1.48 -5.14 17.01
CA GLU A 97 2.89 -5.51 17.10
C GLU A 97 3.09 -6.91 17.69
N ASN A 98 2.09 -7.43 18.42
CA ASN A 98 2.15 -8.76 19.03
C ASN A 98 1.82 -9.87 18.02
N ARG A 99 2.80 -10.20 17.16
CA ARG A 99 2.65 -11.21 16.11
C ARG A 99 2.31 -12.60 16.65
N GLU A 100 2.82 -12.96 17.83
CA GLU A 100 2.52 -14.25 18.45
C GLU A 100 1.03 -14.36 18.78
N LEU A 101 0.45 -13.31 19.33
CA LEU A 101 -0.96 -13.24 19.66
C LEU A 101 -1.83 -13.26 18.40
N LEU A 102 -1.48 -12.48 17.37
CA LEU A 102 -2.20 -12.45 16.10
C LEU A 102 -2.21 -13.82 15.41
N ASN A 103 -1.06 -14.52 15.41
CA ASN A 103 -0.94 -15.85 14.84
C ASN A 103 -1.71 -16.89 15.67
N ARG A 104 -1.64 -16.81 17.00
CA ARG A 104 -2.35 -17.73 17.91
C ARG A 104 -3.85 -17.72 17.69
N TYR A 105 -4.41 -16.54 17.43
CA TYR A 105 -5.84 -16.36 17.19
C TYR A 105 -6.21 -16.33 15.70
N ASN A 106 -5.25 -16.57 14.79
CA ASN A 106 -5.45 -16.54 13.34
C ASN A 106 -6.21 -15.26 12.88
N VAL A 107 -5.77 -14.10 13.36
CA VAL A 107 -6.43 -12.83 13.03
C VAL A 107 -6.18 -12.47 11.58
N THR A 108 -7.25 -12.26 10.83
CA THR A 108 -7.20 -11.93 9.41
C THR A 108 -7.06 -10.42 9.19
N ASP A 109 -6.55 -10.03 8.02
CA ASP A 109 -6.42 -8.60 7.63
C ASP A 109 -7.79 -7.88 7.62
N ARG A 110 -8.86 -8.59 7.32
CA ARG A 110 -10.22 -8.04 7.37
C ARG A 110 -10.63 -7.72 8.80
N GLU A 111 -10.37 -8.62 9.71
CA GLU A 111 -10.67 -8.45 11.14
C GLU A 111 -9.80 -7.33 11.74
N LEU A 112 -8.51 -7.25 11.37
CA LEU A 112 -7.64 -6.16 11.78
C LEU A 112 -8.17 -4.78 11.37
N ARG A 113 -8.67 -4.63 10.15
CA ARG A 113 -9.28 -3.37 9.69
C ARG A 113 -10.50 -2.97 10.53
N VAL A 114 -11.35 -3.93 10.89
CA VAL A 114 -12.52 -3.64 11.73
C VAL A 114 -12.09 -3.23 13.15
N LEU A 115 -11.14 -3.95 13.74
CA LEU A 115 -10.61 -3.64 15.06
C LEU A 115 -9.89 -2.29 15.10
N GLU A 116 -9.17 -1.91 14.04
CA GLU A 116 -8.54 -0.60 13.89
C GLU A 116 -9.57 0.53 13.94
N HIS A 117 -10.66 0.43 13.17
CA HIS A 117 -11.73 1.42 13.20
C HIS A 117 -12.35 1.55 14.59
N LEU A 118 -12.54 0.45 15.30
CA LEU A 118 -13.05 0.48 16.67
C LEU A 118 -12.05 1.10 17.65
N SER A 119 -10.74 0.90 17.43
CA SER A 119 -9.70 1.51 18.27
C SER A 119 -9.69 3.04 18.18
N LEU A 120 -10.08 3.60 17.02
CA LEU A 120 -10.18 5.03 16.80
C LEU A 120 -11.32 5.68 17.59
N LEU A 121 -12.33 4.91 18.00
CA LEU A 121 -13.43 5.38 18.85
C LEU A 121 -13.03 5.56 20.32
N GLY A 122 -11.79 5.19 20.68
CA GLY A 122 -11.24 5.40 22.03
C GLY A 122 -11.87 4.54 23.15
N THR A 123 -12.61 3.49 22.77
CA THR A 123 -13.34 2.63 23.73
C THR A 123 -12.62 1.32 24.07
N VAL A 124 -11.47 1.05 23.44
CA VAL A 124 -10.75 -0.23 23.55
C VAL A 124 -9.32 0.03 24.04
N ASP A 125 -9.05 -0.34 25.29
CA ASP A 125 -7.79 0.02 25.98
C ASP A 125 -6.87 -1.18 26.24
N SER A 126 -7.29 -2.40 25.91
CA SER A 126 -6.48 -3.60 26.21
C SER A 126 -6.56 -4.67 25.12
N ALA A 127 -5.51 -5.50 25.07
CA ALA A 127 -5.48 -6.67 24.19
C ALA A 127 -6.65 -7.65 24.43
N LYS A 128 -7.10 -7.76 25.68
CA LYS A 128 -8.24 -8.61 26.05
C LYS A 128 -9.55 -8.12 25.42
N GLU A 129 -9.74 -6.80 25.39
CA GLU A 129 -10.91 -6.20 24.76
C GLU A 129 -10.90 -6.36 23.26
N PHE A 130 -9.74 -6.20 22.60
CA PHE A 130 -9.61 -6.51 21.16
C PHE A 130 -9.95 -7.97 20.86
N LEU A 131 -9.50 -8.92 21.69
CA LEU A 131 -9.83 -10.34 21.51
C LEU A 131 -11.32 -10.63 21.80
N ALA A 132 -11.93 -9.96 22.77
CA ALA A 132 -13.36 -10.08 23.04
C ALA A 132 -14.18 -9.59 21.85
N ILE A 133 -13.82 -8.43 21.29
CA ILE A 133 -14.48 -7.87 20.09
C ILE A 133 -14.26 -8.79 18.87
N LEU A 134 -13.07 -9.34 18.71
CA LEU A 134 -12.78 -10.32 17.65
C LEU A 134 -13.71 -11.53 17.72
N THR A 135 -13.96 -12.05 18.91
CA THR A 135 -14.92 -13.16 19.12
C THR A 135 -16.34 -12.73 18.71
N LEU A 136 -16.76 -11.54 19.13
CA LEU A 136 -18.09 -11.01 18.74
C LEU A 136 -18.23 -10.82 17.22
N ILE A 137 -17.17 -10.35 16.54
CA ILE A 137 -17.19 -10.18 15.08
C ILE A 137 -17.33 -11.53 14.39
N ARG A 138 -16.71 -12.58 14.90
CA ARG A 138 -16.77 -13.95 14.35
C ARG A 138 -18.13 -14.61 14.57
N ASP A 139 -18.80 -14.27 15.67
CA ASP A 139 -20.12 -14.83 16.01
C ASP A 139 -21.26 -14.15 15.23
N ILE A 140 -21.00 -13.04 14.54
CA ILE A 140 -22.00 -12.42 13.65
C ILE A 140 -22.17 -13.32 12.41
N PRO A 141 -23.36 -13.92 12.20
CA PRO A 141 -23.60 -14.74 11.04
C PRO A 141 -23.43 -13.90 9.78
N SER A 142 -22.56 -14.37 8.87
CA SER A 142 -22.42 -13.76 7.55
C SER A 142 -23.75 -13.93 6.82
N ASN A 143 -24.54 -12.88 6.81
CA ASN A 143 -25.78 -12.86 6.02
C ASN A 143 -25.37 -12.95 4.53
N LYS A 144 -25.64 -14.14 3.94
CA LYS A 144 -25.46 -14.39 2.51
C LYS A 144 -26.47 -13.59 1.71
#